data_64900824296f8a3bb12c230194476c47
#
_entry.id   64900824296f8a3bb12c230194476c47
#
_cell.length_a   1.000
_cell.length_b   1.000
_cell.length_c   1.000
_cell.angle_alpha   90.00
_cell.angle_beta   90.00
_cell.angle_gamma   90.00
#
_symmetry.space_group_name_H-M   'P 1'
#
loop_
_entity.id
_entity.type
_entity.pdbx_description
1 polymer ?
#
loop_
_entity_poly.entity_id
_entity_poly.type
_entity_poly.pdbx_seq_one_letter_code
_entity_poly.pdbx_strand_id
1 'polypeptide(L)'
;TLKYMLDRVDSRDLIIVFSSCTRKGIRARYNYVRTLKEVPCNKLFLLDDFASDHRGSFYLGSNMKFEEAVVVRELIDRVREQTGAKRLIFCGSSKGGYTALNFGLDYPGSYMVVGGPQYFLGQSLLDTGNIEALKHIAGQVCKEKVEFLNEYLPKKVAANRYAPSQRIYLHYSDSEHTYEEHIRYLRRDLAKKGYRCSEDVAHYKEHGEISLYFPEFLLHSVEEILCRQSA
;
A
#
# COMPACT_ATOMS: atom_id res chain seq x y z
N THR A 1 11.87 11.06 -11.51
CA THR A 1 12.37 11.30 -10.14
C THR A 1 11.30 10.97 -9.14
N LEU A 2 11.57 10.09 -8.17
CA LEU A 2 10.67 9.80 -7.06
C LEU A 2 10.61 11.02 -6.10
N LYS A 3 9.40 11.45 -5.76
CA LYS A 3 9.15 12.56 -4.84
C LYS A 3 8.74 12.02 -3.47
N TYR A 4 9.28 12.61 -2.42
CA TYR A 4 8.93 12.23 -1.06
C TYR A 4 9.00 13.43 -0.10
N MET A 5 8.38 13.27 1.05
CA MET A 5 8.49 14.16 2.21
C MET A 5 8.88 13.32 3.42
N LEU A 6 9.90 13.75 4.15
CA LEU A 6 10.37 13.09 5.36
C LEU A 6 10.18 14.01 6.56
N ASP A 7 9.38 13.57 7.52
CA ASP A 7 9.21 14.17 8.83
C ASP A 7 10.01 13.36 9.85
N ARG A 8 11.02 13.97 10.47
CA ARG A 8 11.96 13.30 11.39
C ARG A 8 11.76 13.75 12.82
N VAL A 9 11.69 12.77 13.69
CA VAL A 9 11.69 12.96 15.14
C VAL A 9 12.64 11.94 15.78
N ASP A 10 12.96 12.10 17.06
CA ASP A 10 13.74 11.11 17.82
C ASP A 10 12.84 9.89 18.14
N SER A 11 12.81 8.94 17.23
CA SER A 11 12.01 7.72 17.34
C SER A 11 12.69 6.57 16.59
N ARG A 12 12.48 5.35 17.09
CA ARG A 12 12.89 4.11 16.40
C ARG A 12 11.79 3.51 15.53
N ASP A 13 10.71 4.24 15.31
CA ASP A 13 9.60 3.86 14.45
C ASP A 13 9.60 4.69 13.18
N LEU A 14 9.27 4.07 12.05
CA LEU A 14 9.14 4.73 10.76
C LEU A 14 7.84 4.30 10.10
N ILE A 15 6.95 5.27 9.87
CA ILE A 15 5.77 5.08 9.03
C ILE A 15 6.12 5.42 7.58
N ILE A 16 5.80 4.53 6.66
CA ILE A 16 5.95 4.71 5.22
C ILE A 16 4.55 4.81 4.63
N VAL A 17 4.20 5.97 4.09
CA VAL A 17 2.87 6.29 3.59
C VAL A 17 2.88 6.39 2.07
N PHE A 18 2.09 5.56 1.42
CA PHE A 18 1.93 5.55 -0.03
C PHE A 18 0.71 6.33 -0.48
N SER A 19 0.85 7.07 -1.59
CA SER A 19 -0.24 7.85 -2.14
C SER A 19 -1.33 6.97 -2.76
N SER A 20 -2.59 7.34 -2.53
CA SER A 20 -3.76 6.75 -3.17
C SER A 20 -3.94 7.26 -4.60
N CYS A 21 -4.81 6.65 -5.38
CA CYS A 21 -5.19 7.15 -6.69
C CYS A 21 -6.13 8.35 -6.55
N THR A 22 -5.90 9.39 -7.33
CA THR A 22 -6.78 10.56 -7.39
C THR A 22 -7.85 10.38 -8.48
N ARG A 23 -8.88 11.22 -8.48
CA ARG A 23 -9.87 11.27 -9.56
C ARG A 23 -9.20 11.66 -10.88
N LYS A 24 -9.77 11.22 -12.00
CA LYS A 24 -9.30 11.59 -13.34
C LYS A 24 -9.19 13.12 -13.47
N GLY A 25 -8.08 13.59 -14.03
CA GLY A 25 -7.76 15.02 -14.17
C GLY A 25 -7.13 15.66 -12.93
N ILE A 26 -6.99 14.94 -11.82
CA ILE A 26 -6.34 15.44 -10.61
C ILE A 26 -5.03 14.69 -10.40
N ARG A 27 -3.92 15.42 -10.36
CA ARG A 27 -2.58 14.84 -10.11
C ARG A 27 -2.49 14.20 -8.73
N ALA A 28 -1.61 13.21 -8.59
CA ALA A 28 -1.32 12.55 -7.33
C ALA A 28 -0.97 13.56 -6.21
N ARG A 29 -1.31 13.21 -4.97
CA ARG A 29 -1.06 14.00 -3.77
C ARG A 29 -0.51 13.09 -2.67
N TYR A 30 0.19 13.69 -1.70
CA TYR A 30 0.49 13.02 -0.44
C TYR A 30 -0.81 12.77 0.34
N ASN A 31 -0.97 11.55 0.85
CA ASN A 31 -2.12 11.17 1.66
C ASN A 31 -1.76 11.14 3.16
N TYR A 32 -2.74 11.31 4.02
CA TYR A 32 -2.67 11.12 5.48
C TYR A 32 -1.65 12.01 6.23
N VAL A 33 -1.14 13.09 5.60
CA VAL A 33 -0.22 14.03 6.23
C VAL A 33 -0.85 14.67 7.47
N ARG A 34 -2.13 15.10 7.36
CA ARG A 34 -2.86 15.69 8.50
C ARG A 34 -3.22 14.64 9.55
N THR A 35 -3.65 13.45 9.13
CA THR A 35 -4.02 12.34 10.02
C THR A 35 -2.87 11.94 10.94
N LEU A 36 -1.66 11.88 10.40
CA LEU A 36 -0.49 11.42 11.12
C LEU A 36 0.34 12.55 11.72
N LYS A 37 -0.10 13.81 11.63
CA LYS A 37 0.69 14.99 12.02
C LYS A 37 1.23 14.91 13.44
N GLU A 38 0.37 14.53 14.38
CA GLU A 38 0.70 14.52 15.81
C GLU A 38 1.29 13.17 16.28
N VAL A 39 1.42 12.19 15.40
CA VAL A 39 2.00 10.88 15.75
C VAL A 39 3.52 11.03 16.00
N PRO A 40 4.04 10.65 17.17
CA PRO A 40 5.44 10.92 17.57
C PRO A 40 6.43 9.88 17.01
N CYS A 41 6.51 9.76 15.69
CA CYS A 41 7.45 8.85 15.00
C CYS A 41 7.93 9.45 13.68
N ASN A 42 8.98 8.88 13.08
CA ASN A 42 9.45 9.28 11.76
C ASN A 42 8.39 8.92 10.70
N LYS A 43 8.18 9.78 9.70
CA LYS A 43 7.20 9.58 8.64
C LYS A 43 7.81 9.86 7.28
N LEU A 44 7.76 8.87 6.39
CA LEU A 44 8.16 8.96 5.00
C LEU A 44 6.91 8.92 4.13
N PHE A 45 6.53 10.04 3.56
CA PHE A 45 5.42 10.13 2.62
C PHE A 45 5.96 10.03 1.20
N LEU A 46 5.48 9.08 0.43
CA LEU A 46 5.87 8.84 -0.95
C LEU A 46 4.80 9.34 -1.91
N LEU A 47 5.21 10.02 -2.97
CA LEU A 47 4.32 10.50 -4.03
C LEU A 47 4.56 9.72 -5.31
N ASP A 48 3.55 9.03 -5.77
CA ASP A 48 3.52 8.33 -7.04
C ASP A 48 2.79 9.21 -8.06
N ASP A 49 3.52 10.04 -8.78
CA ASP A 49 3.01 10.86 -9.87
C ASP A 49 3.56 10.42 -11.25
N PHE A 50 3.96 9.17 -11.33
CA PHE A 50 4.31 8.51 -12.57
C PHE A 50 3.08 8.26 -13.44
N ALA A 51 3.25 7.66 -14.61
CA ALA A 51 2.29 7.60 -15.69
C ALA A 51 1.97 8.97 -16.34
N SER A 52 1.41 8.96 -17.53
CA SER A 52 1.20 10.18 -18.35
C SER A 52 0.15 11.13 -17.77
N ASP A 53 -0.80 10.60 -17.01
CA ASP A 53 -1.84 11.36 -16.32
C ASP A 53 -1.44 11.85 -14.91
N HIS A 54 -0.23 11.55 -14.48
CA HIS A 54 0.32 11.90 -13.16
C HIS A 54 -0.52 11.40 -11.96
N ARG A 55 -1.21 10.25 -12.11
CA ARG A 55 -2.01 9.63 -11.04
C ARG A 55 -1.31 8.44 -10.40
N GLY A 56 -0.20 8.00 -10.97
CA GLY A 56 0.69 6.99 -10.45
C GLY A 56 0.70 5.67 -11.20
N SER A 57 1.70 4.88 -10.90
CA SER A 57 2.03 3.57 -11.49
C SER A 57 2.13 2.46 -10.45
N PHE A 58 1.54 2.63 -9.27
CA PHE A 58 1.70 1.69 -8.14
C PHE A 58 3.18 1.52 -7.72
N TYR A 59 4.02 2.49 -8.05
CA TYR A 59 5.48 2.48 -7.83
C TYR A 59 6.16 1.23 -8.42
N LEU A 60 5.59 0.65 -9.48
CA LEU A 60 6.13 -0.58 -10.08
C LEU A 60 7.21 -0.29 -11.11
N GLY A 61 7.09 0.81 -11.84
CA GLY A 61 7.99 1.15 -12.92
C GLY A 61 7.36 0.99 -14.30
N SER A 62 8.14 1.19 -15.34
CA SER A 62 7.67 1.20 -16.71
C SER A 62 8.07 -0.06 -17.48
N ASN A 63 7.27 -0.42 -18.50
CA ASN A 63 7.57 -1.50 -19.45
C ASN A 63 7.97 -2.84 -18.77
N MET A 64 7.33 -3.19 -17.64
CA MET A 64 7.60 -4.39 -16.83
C MET A 64 9.03 -4.49 -16.27
N LYS A 65 9.77 -3.37 -16.16
CA LYS A 65 11.14 -3.36 -15.63
C LYS A 65 11.23 -3.24 -14.12
N PHE A 66 10.17 -2.75 -13.48
CA PHE A 66 10.06 -2.60 -12.02
C PHE A 66 11.14 -1.70 -11.39
N GLU A 67 11.73 -0.79 -12.15
CA GLU A 67 12.80 0.11 -11.72
C GLU A 67 12.36 1.10 -10.62
N GLU A 68 11.12 1.57 -10.67
CA GLU A 68 10.59 2.46 -9.63
C GLU A 68 10.47 1.72 -8.28
N ALA A 69 10.09 0.44 -8.32
CA ALA A 69 10.02 -0.39 -7.13
C ALA A 69 11.40 -0.61 -6.49
N VAL A 70 12.46 -0.71 -7.28
CA VAL A 70 13.84 -0.79 -6.77
C VAL A 70 14.20 0.50 -6.04
N VAL A 71 13.99 1.66 -6.69
CA VAL A 71 14.29 2.97 -6.12
C VAL A 71 13.52 3.24 -4.83
N VAL A 72 12.25 2.81 -4.77
CA VAL A 72 11.43 2.93 -3.54
C VAL A 72 12.04 2.12 -2.39
N ARG A 73 12.46 0.88 -2.64
CA ARG A 73 13.13 0.05 -1.60
C ARG A 73 14.42 0.70 -1.11
N GLU A 74 15.28 1.13 -2.03
CA GLU A 74 16.53 1.84 -1.70
C GLU A 74 16.27 3.09 -0.85
N LEU A 75 15.24 3.86 -1.17
CA LEU A 75 14.86 5.03 -0.37
C LEU A 75 14.39 4.64 1.03
N ILE A 76 13.54 3.61 1.15
CA ILE A 76 13.05 3.10 2.44
C ILE A 76 14.24 2.63 3.30
N ASP A 77 15.15 1.85 2.73
CA ASP A 77 16.32 1.33 3.44
C ASP A 77 17.24 2.46 3.91
N ARG A 78 17.51 3.44 3.05
CA ARG A 78 18.30 4.63 3.39
C ARG A 78 17.66 5.44 4.51
N VAL A 79 16.35 5.69 4.45
CA VAL A 79 15.65 6.44 5.50
C VAL A 79 15.63 5.64 6.81
N ARG A 80 15.43 4.32 6.75
CA ARG A 80 15.53 3.43 7.91
C ARG A 80 16.89 3.53 8.58
N GLU A 81 17.98 3.50 7.82
CA GLU A 81 19.34 3.66 8.34
C GLU A 81 19.55 5.04 8.95
N GLN A 82 19.16 6.11 8.25
CA GLN A 82 19.31 7.50 8.69
C GLN A 82 18.54 7.82 9.98
N THR A 83 17.41 7.17 10.21
CA THR A 83 16.56 7.36 11.39
C THR A 83 16.85 6.35 12.50
N GLY A 84 17.63 5.30 12.21
CA GLY A 84 17.85 4.18 13.13
C GLY A 84 16.59 3.37 13.42
N ALA A 85 15.59 3.46 12.54
CA ALA A 85 14.29 2.83 12.76
C ALA A 85 14.40 1.31 12.84
N LYS A 86 13.77 0.73 13.86
CA LYS A 86 13.69 -0.72 14.11
C LYS A 86 12.34 -1.28 13.70
N ARG A 87 11.27 -0.51 13.84
CA ARG A 87 9.91 -0.89 13.47
C ARG A 87 9.48 -0.11 12.23
N LEU A 88 8.99 -0.83 11.22
CA LEU A 88 8.50 -0.28 9.97
C LEU A 88 7.00 -0.51 9.86
N ILE A 89 6.25 0.55 9.56
CA ILE A 89 4.80 0.56 9.42
C ILE A 89 4.46 1.08 8.02
N PHE A 90 3.93 0.24 7.17
CA PHE A 90 3.57 0.56 5.79
C PHE A 90 2.08 0.88 5.70
N CYS A 91 1.73 2.06 5.18
CA CYS A 91 0.35 2.54 5.22
C CYS A 91 -0.15 3.03 3.87
N GLY A 92 -1.44 2.80 3.62
CA GLY A 92 -2.13 3.38 2.48
C GLY A 92 -3.51 2.78 2.23
N SER A 93 -4.31 3.45 1.41
CA SER A 93 -5.61 2.94 0.96
C SER A 93 -5.69 2.82 -0.55
N SER A 94 -6.56 1.93 -1.05
CA SER A 94 -6.74 1.69 -2.48
C SER A 94 -5.39 1.38 -3.17
N LYS A 95 -4.96 2.16 -4.16
CA LYS A 95 -3.60 2.07 -4.74
C LYS A 95 -2.51 2.05 -3.67
N GLY A 96 -2.58 2.95 -2.68
CA GLY A 96 -1.63 2.99 -1.56
C GLY A 96 -1.69 1.75 -0.69
N GLY A 97 -2.86 1.13 -0.54
CA GLY A 97 -3.05 -0.12 0.19
C GLY A 97 -2.38 -1.31 -0.51
N TYR A 98 -2.57 -1.44 -1.83
CA TYR A 98 -1.83 -2.41 -2.64
C TYR A 98 -0.32 -2.23 -2.48
N THR A 99 0.13 -0.98 -2.58
CA THR A 99 1.56 -0.65 -2.51
C THR A 99 2.13 -0.92 -1.12
N ALA A 100 1.41 -0.57 -0.05
CA ALA A 100 1.82 -0.86 1.33
C ALA A 100 1.97 -2.37 1.57
N LEU A 101 1.08 -3.20 1.05
CA LEU A 101 1.24 -4.65 1.05
C LEU A 101 2.46 -5.06 0.24
N ASN A 102 2.56 -4.59 -1.02
CA ASN A 102 3.64 -4.98 -1.91
C ASN A 102 5.02 -4.72 -1.31
N PHE A 103 5.26 -3.56 -0.73
CA PHE A 103 6.56 -3.23 -0.13
C PHE A 103 6.70 -3.80 1.29
N GLY A 104 5.66 -3.74 2.12
CA GLY A 104 5.69 -4.23 3.50
C GLY A 104 6.04 -5.71 3.59
N LEU A 105 5.60 -6.53 2.64
CA LEU A 105 5.91 -7.96 2.58
C LEU A 105 7.43 -8.26 2.41
N ASP A 106 8.22 -7.30 1.96
CA ASP A 106 9.68 -7.48 1.79
C ASP A 106 10.44 -7.35 3.11
N TYR A 107 9.82 -6.81 4.18
CA TYR A 107 10.48 -6.49 5.45
C TYR A 107 10.02 -7.41 6.57
N PRO A 108 10.92 -8.22 7.17
CA PRO A 108 10.56 -9.07 8.30
C PRO A 108 10.10 -8.23 9.50
N GLY A 109 9.05 -8.69 10.19
CA GLY A 109 8.52 -8.01 11.37
C GLY A 109 7.79 -6.70 11.09
N SER A 110 7.53 -6.36 9.82
CA SER A 110 6.80 -5.15 9.45
C SER A 110 5.33 -5.19 9.84
N TYR A 111 4.76 -4.00 9.97
CA TYR A 111 3.33 -3.78 10.10
C TYR A 111 2.78 -3.17 8.81
N MET A 112 1.60 -3.57 8.40
CA MET A 112 0.92 -3.03 7.22
C MET A 112 -0.48 -2.58 7.61
N VAL A 113 -0.78 -1.28 7.52
CA VAL A 113 -2.11 -0.70 7.79
C VAL A 113 -2.71 -0.30 6.46
N VAL A 114 -3.66 -1.07 5.97
CA VAL A 114 -4.14 -0.98 4.59
C VAL A 114 -5.66 -0.88 4.51
N GLY A 115 -6.14 -0.02 3.63
CA GLY A 115 -7.56 0.17 3.38
C GLY A 115 -7.94 -0.21 1.96
N GLY A 116 -8.95 -1.07 1.76
CA GLY A 116 -9.52 -1.44 0.47
C GLY A 116 -8.52 -1.69 -0.65
N PRO A 117 -7.46 -2.49 -0.44
CA PRO A 117 -6.43 -2.68 -1.44
C PRO A 117 -6.94 -3.49 -2.64
N GLN A 118 -6.49 -3.16 -3.84
CA GLN A 118 -6.60 -4.08 -4.96
C GLN A 118 -5.77 -5.34 -4.65
N TYR A 119 -6.16 -6.49 -5.19
CA TYR A 119 -5.39 -7.73 -5.07
C TYR A 119 -4.96 -8.27 -6.45
N PHE A 120 -5.86 -8.17 -7.43
CA PHE A 120 -5.61 -8.50 -8.83
C PHE A 120 -5.44 -7.21 -9.64
N LEU A 121 -4.19 -6.73 -9.73
CA LEU A 121 -3.91 -5.38 -10.22
C LEU A 121 -4.25 -5.20 -11.70
N GLY A 122 -3.90 -6.14 -12.55
CA GLY A 122 -4.08 -6.00 -13.99
C GLY A 122 -5.54 -5.82 -14.38
N GLN A 123 -6.43 -6.65 -13.84
CA GLN A 123 -7.87 -6.57 -14.08
C GLN A 123 -8.46 -5.30 -13.48
N SER A 124 -8.07 -4.95 -12.25
CA SER A 124 -8.51 -3.72 -11.60
C SER A 124 -8.20 -2.47 -12.42
N LEU A 125 -7.03 -2.40 -13.04
CA LEU A 125 -6.65 -1.26 -13.90
C LEU A 125 -7.51 -1.17 -15.18
N LEU A 126 -7.93 -2.30 -15.73
CA LEU A 126 -8.86 -2.35 -16.87
C LEU A 126 -10.26 -1.90 -16.45
N ASP A 127 -10.81 -2.48 -15.40
CA ASP A 127 -12.20 -2.29 -14.98
C ASP A 127 -12.45 -0.87 -14.46
N THR A 128 -11.48 -0.28 -13.77
CA THR A 128 -11.55 1.11 -13.29
C THR A 128 -11.16 2.16 -14.32
N GLY A 129 -10.77 1.74 -15.53
CA GLY A 129 -10.33 2.65 -16.60
C GLY A 129 -9.02 3.39 -16.30
N ASN A 130 -8.18 2.87 -15.39
CA ASN A 130 -6.84 3.42 -15.10
C ASN A 130 -5.82 2.98 -16.17
N ILE A 131 -6.18 3.18 -17.43
CA ILE A 131 -5.43 2.71 -18.60
C ILE A 131 -4.04 3.33 -18.68
N GLU A 132 -3.87 4.59 -18.26
CA GLU A 132 -2.57 5.25 -18.31
C GLU A 132 -1.56 4.60 -17.35
N ALA A 133 -2.00 4.23 -16.15
CA ALA A 133 -1.18 3.44 -15.22
C ALA A 133 -0.84 2.06 -15.82
N LEU A 134 -1.82 1.38 -16.39
CA LEU A 134 -1.60 0.06 -17.03
C LEU A 134 -0.62 0.16 -18.21
N LYS A 135 -0.76 1.18 -19.09
CA LYS A 135 0.17 1.42 -20.19
C LYS A 135 1.58 1.75 -19.69
N HIS A 136 1.69 2.54 -18.64
CA HIS A 136 2.99 2.86 -18.05
C HIS A 136 3.68 1.59 -17.56
N ILE A 137 2.99 0.81 -16.73
CA ILE A 137 3.55 -0.41 -16.13
C ILE A 137 3.85 -1.47 -17.20
N ALA A 138 2.90 -1.75 -18.08
CA ALA A 138 3.00 -2.82 -19.05
C ALA A 138 3.74 -2.42 -20.33
N GLY A 139 3.82 -1.13 -20.66
CA GLY A 139 4.17 -0.67 -22.00
C GLY A 139 3.06 -1.02 -22.99
N GLN A 140 3.30 -1.97 -23.87
CA GLN A 140 2.24 -2.54 -24.68
C GLN A 140 1.34 -3.44 -23.81
N VAL A 141 0.06 -3.12 -23.74
CA VAL A 141 -0.93 -3.89 -22.98
C VAL A 141 -1.31 -5.16 -23.77
N CYS A 142 -1.16 -6.31 -23.16
CA CYS A 142 -1.58 -7.60 -23.67
C CYS A 142 -2.07 -8.50 -22.54
N LYS A 143 -2.75 -9.58 -22.87
CA LYS A 143 -3.36 -10.50 -21.91
C LYS A 143 -2.33 -11.06 -20.90
N GLU A 144 -1.19 -11.49 -21.39
CA GLU A 144 -0.13 -12.10 -20.58
C GLU A 144 0.40 -11.14 -19.50
N LYS A 145 0.52 -9.85 -19.82
CA LYS A 145 0.96 -8.83 -18.86
C LYS A 145 -0.12 -8.48 -17.83
N VAL A 146 -1.37 -8.45 -18.26
CA VAL A 146 -2.50 -8.27 -17.33
C VAL A 146 -2.57 -9.45 -16.35
N GLU A 147 -2.46 -10.69 -16.85
CA GLU A 147 -2.41 -11.91 -16.03
C GLU A 147 -1.21 -11.88 -15.07
N PHE A 148 -0.03 -11.49 -15.53
CA PHE A 148 1.15 -11.33 -14.69
C PHE A 148 0.90 -10.36 -13.54
N LEU A 149 0.29 -9.18 -13.81
CA LEU A 149 -0.01 -8.19 -12.79
C LEU A 149 -1.10 -8.67 -11.81
N ASN A 150 -2.06 -9.49 -12.28
CA ASN A 150 -3.05 -10.13 -11.41
C ASN A 150 -2.41 -11.14 -10.45
N GLU A 151 -1.37 -11.83 -10.89
CA GLU A 151 -0.70 -12.84 -10.09
C GLU A 151 0.44 -12.27 -9.19
N TYR A 152 0.86 -11.02 -9.45
CA TYR A 152 2.06 -10.45 -8.84
C TYR A 152 1.96 -10.40 -7.31
N LEU A 153 0.95 -9.73 -6.76
CA LEU A 153 0.75 -9.65 -5.31
C LEU A 153 0.31 -11.00 -4.69
N PRO A 154 -0.63 -11.77 -5.28
CA PRO A 154 -0.96 -13.12 -4.82
C PRO A 154 0.25 -14.06 -4.68
N LYS A 155 1.10 -14.11 -5.69
CA LYS A 155 2.33 -14.92 -5.65
C LYS A 155 3.28 -14.45 -4.55
N LYS A 156 3.39 -13.14 -4.36
CA LYS A 156 4.22 -12.56 -3.31
C LYS A 156 3.70 -12.91 -1.92
N VAL A 157 2.39 -12.82 -1.69
CA VAL A 157 1.74 -13.24 -0.43
C VAL A 157 2.01 -14.73 -0.16
N ALA A 158 1.80 -15.58 -1.16
CA ALA A 158 1.98 -17.03 -1.02
C ALA A 158 3.44 -17.45 -0.77
N ALA A 159 4.39 -16.79 -1.43
CA ALA A 159 5.82 -17.10 -1.33
C ALA A 159 6.49 -16.50 -0.08
N ASN A 160 5.85 -15.55 0.61
CA ASN A 160 6.48 -14.81 1.68
C ASN A 160 6.85 -15.67 2.89
N ARG A 161 8.13 -15.71 3.23
CA ARG A 161 8.67 -16.45 4.39
C ARG A 161 8.53 -15.69 5.71
N TYR A 162 8.23 -14.39 5.68
CA TYR A 162 8.16 -13.54 6.87
C TYR A 162 6.75 -13.46 7.47
N ALA A 163 5.75 -14.10 6.87
CA ALA A 163 4.36 -14.06 7.28
C ALA A 163 4.12 -14.21 8.80
N PRO A 164 4.77 -15.16 9.52
CA PRO A 164 4.53 -15.32 10.96
C PRO A 164 4.99 -14.14 11.82
N SER A 165 5.96 -13.35 11.34
CA SER A 165 6.49 -12.18 12.04
C SER A 165 5.78 -10.87 11.70
N GLN A 166 5.04 -10.86 10.61
CA GLN A 166 4.35 -9.67 10.08
C GLN A 166 2.93 -9.54 10.62
N ARG A 167 2.43 -8.31 10.68
CA ARG A 167 1.06 -8.00 11.11
C ARG A 167 0.38 -7.10 10.10
N ILE A 168 -0.86 -7.43 9.76
CA ILE A 168 -1.68 -6.68 8.82
C ILE A 168 -2.91 -6.16 9.57
N TYR A 169 -3.20 -4.87 9.40
CA TYR A 169 -4.42 -4.20 9.82
C TYR A 169 -5.16 -3.85 8.54
N LEU A 170 -6.29 -4.49 8.32
CA LEU A 170 -7.04 -4.42 7.07
C LEU A 170 -8.41 -3.79 7.29
N HIS A 171 -8.60 -2.59 6.74
CA HIS A 171 -9.90 -1.93 6.64
C HIS A 171 -10.53 -2.18 5.27
N TYR A 172 -11.82 -2.49 5.24
CA TYR A 172 -12.57 -2.65 4.00
C TYR A 172 -14.08 -2.50 4.24
N SER A 173 -14.85 -2.28 3.16
CA SER A 173 -16.30 -2.45 3.19
C SER A 173 -16.68 -3.79 2.60
N ASP A 174 -17.64 -4.48 3.22
CA ASP A 174 -18.24 -5.70 2.69
C ASP A 174 -19.40 -5.42 1.71
N SER A 175 -19.75 -4.14 1.53
CA SER A 175 -20.89 -3.69 0.74
C SER A 175 -20.48 -2.99 -0.57
N GLU A 176 -19.17 -2.87 -0.85
CA GLU A 176 -18.63 -2.35 -2.11
C GLU A 176 -18.09 -3.46 -3.02
N HIS A 177 -17.98 -3.20 -4.33
CA HIS A 177 -17.57 -4.18 -5.33
C HIS A 177 -16.17 -4.78 -5.08
N THR A 178 -15.25 -4.02 -4.48
CA THR A 178 -13.87 -4.50 -4.25
C THR A 178 -13.82 -5.66 -3.25
N TYR A 179 -14.87 -5.84 -2.41
CA TYR A 179 -14.95 -6.99 -1.53
C TYR A 179 -14.97 -8.30 -2.33
N GLU A 180 -15.89 -8.41 -3.29
CA GLU A 180 -16.03 -9.60 -4.13
C GLU A 180 -14.87 -9.76 -5.11
N GLU A 181 -14.32 -8.65 -5.63
CA GLU A 181 -13.28 -8.68 -6.65
C GLU A 181 -11.88 -8.93 -6.08
N HIS A 182 -11.61 -8.45 -4.85
CA HIS A 182 -10.25 -8.41 -4.30
C HIS A 182 -10.16 -8.90 -2.86
N ILE A 183 -10.95 -8.32 -1.93
CA ILE A 183 -10.73 -8.45 -0.49
C ILE A 183 -10.92 -9.88 -0.01
N ARG A 184 -11.98 -10.56 -0.43
CA ARG A 184 -12.25 -11.96 -0.02
C ARG A 184 -11.11 -12.92 -0.38
N TYR A 185 -10.46 -12.68 -1.53
CA TYR A 185 -9.33 -13.50 -1.97
C TYR A 185 -8.06 -13.18 -1.17
N LEU A 186 -7.79 -11.90 -0.94
CA LEU A 186 -6.69 -11.47 -0.10
C LEU A 186 -6.81 -12.08 1.31
N ARG A 187 -7.97 -11.95 1.95
CA ARG A 187 -8.26 -12.50 3.29
C ARG A 187 -8.01 -14.01 3.34
N ARG A 188 -8.53 -14.75 2.35
CA ARG A 188 -8.33 -16.20 2.24
C ARG A 188 -6.84 -16.56 2.17
N ASP A 189 -6.08 -15.85 1.34
CA ASP A 189 -4.68 -16.16 1.09
C ASP A 189 -3.79 -15.73 2.27
N LEU A 190 -4.13 -14.64 2.96
CA LEU A 190 -3.48 -14.25 4.20
C LEU A 190 -3.70 -15.28 5.31
N ALA A 191 -4.94 -15.74 5.49
CA ALA A 191 -5.27 -16.77 6.47
C ALA A 191 -4.56 -18.10 6.17
N LYS A 192 -4.58 -18.54 4.90
CA LYS A 192 -3.90 -19.75 4.45
C LYS A 192 -2.39 -19.71 4.71
N LYS A 193 -1.77 -18.54 4.57
CA LYS A 193 -0.33 -18.34 4.78
C LYS A 193 0.05 -18.14 6.26
N GLY A 194 -0.92 -17.91 7.14
CA GLY A 194 -0.70 -17.73 8.57
C GLY A 194 -0.29 -16.32 8.98
N TYR A 195 -0.69 -15.30 8.21
CA TYR A 195 -0.53 -13.91 8.64
C TYR A 195 -1.40 -13.59 9.85
N ARG A 196 -0.88 -12.72 10.72
CA ARG A 196 -1.69 -12.11 11.79
C ARG A 196 -2.41 -10.90 11.20
N CYS A 197 -3.70 -11.04 10.93
CA CYS A 197 -4.54 -10.00 10.34
C CYS A 197 -5.60 -9.56 11.33
N SER A 198 -5.64 -8.24 11.63
CA SER A 198 -6.74 -7.58 12.33
C SER A 198 -7.61 -6.90 11.29
N GLU A 199 -8.90 -7.14 11.32
CA GLU A 199 -9.86 -6.65 10.32
C GLU A 199 -10.79 -5.61 10.93
N ASP A 200 -11.06 -4.53 10.17
CA ASP A 200 -12.07 -3.52 10.44
C ASP A 200 -13.03 -3.45 9.25
N VAL A 201 -14.30 -3.77 9.50
CA VAL A 201 -15.30 -3.96 8.46
C VAL A 201 -16.29 -2.80 8.50
N ALA A 202 -16.37 -2.06 7.41
CA ALA A 202 -17.38 -1.02 7.18
C ALA A 202 -18.44 -1.50 6.18
N HIS A 203 -19.50 -0.68 5.95
CA HIS A 203 -20.63 -1.01 5.10
C HIS A 203 -20.94 0.08 4.08
N TYR A 204 -19.92 0.85 3.64
CA TYR A 204 -20.08 1.85 2.59
C TYR A 204 -20.19 1.16 1.21
N LYS A 205 -20.90 1.83 0.28
CA LYS A 205 -21.20 1.26 -1.05
C LYS A 205 -20.23 1.68 -2.13
N GLU A 206 -19.63 2.87 -1.99
CA GLU A 206 -18.76 3.44 -3.02
C GLU A 206 -17.30 3.39 -2.55
N HIS A 207 -16.40 2.86 -3.39
CA HIS A 207 -14.98 2.75 -3.05
C HIS A 207 -14.34 4.08 -2.60
N GLY A 208 -14.81 5.20 -3.14
CA GLY A 208 -14.35 6.54 -2.76
C GLY A 208 -14.62 6.94 -1.32
N GLU A 209 -15.62 6.33 -0.68
CA GLU A 209 -16.00 6.61 0.72
C GLU A 209 -14.93 6.12 1.71
N ILE A 210 -14.02 5.25 1.29
CA ILE A 210 -12.86 4.83 2.10
C ILE A 210 -12.09 6.02 2.68
N SER A 211 -12.10 7.16 1.99
CA SER A 211 -11.47 8.39 2.44
C SER A 211 -12.11 8.99 3.71
N LEU A 212 -13.32 8.58 4.08
CA LEU A 212 -14.03 9.01 5.27
C LEU A 212 -13.75 8.11 6.47
N TYR A 213 -13.50 6.84 6.25
CA TYR A 213 -13.37 5.83 7.31
C TYR A 213 -11.91 5.47 7.61
N PHE A 214 -11.11 5.27 6.59
CA PHE A 214 -9.73 4.81 6.75
C PHE A 214 -8.81 5.74 7.56
N PRO A 215 -8.94 7.09 7.55
CA PRO A 215 -8.08 7.96 8.36
C PRO A 215 -8.15 7.68 9.87
N GLU A 216 -9.34 7.42 10.41
CA GLU A 216 -9.54 7.09 11.82
C GLU A 216 -8.96 5.71 12.14
N PHE A 217 -9.27 4.70 11.32
CA PHE A 217 -8.69 3.37 11.45
C PHE A 217 -7.16 3.39 11.38
N LEU A 218 -6.58 4.16 10.44
CA LEU A 218 -5.14 4.32 10.30
C LEU A 218 -4.52 4.87 11.58
N LEU A 219 -5.08 5.96 12.12
CA LEU A 219 -4.57 6.59 13.33
C LEU A 219 -4.61 5.63 14.51
N HIS A 220 -5.77 5.02 14.76
CA HIS A 220 -5.96 4.05 15.85
C HIS A 220 -5.00 2.85 15.73
N SER A 221 -4.88 2.26 14.53
CA SER A 221 -3.98 1.13 14.30
C SER A 221 -2.51 1.51 14.53
N VAL A 222 -2.09 2.70 14.10
CA VAL A 222 -0.72 3.18 14.32
C VAL A 222 -0.46 3.40 15.81
N GLU A 223 -1.36 4.02 16.55
CA GLU A 223 -1.26 4.22 17.99
C GLU A 223 -1.16 2.87 18.73
N GLU A 224 -2.00 1.90 18.36
CA GLU A 224 -1.92 0.53 18.92
C GLU A 224 -0.53 -0.09 18.65
N ILE A 225 -0.02 0.03 17.42
CA ILE A 225 1.30 -0.51 17.06
C ILE A 225 2.40 0.15 17.87
N LEU A 226 2.36 1.47 18.04
CA LEU A 226 3.38 2.22 18.77
C LEU A 226 3.35 1.90 20.28
N CYS A 227 2.17 1.64 20.86
CA CYS A 227 2.02 1.22 22.26
C CYS A 227 2.53 -0.22 22.53
N ARG A 228 2.68 -1.06 21.51
CA ARG A 228 3.25 -2.40 21.68
C ARG A 228 4.75 -2.28 21.97
N GLN A 229 5.17 -2.74 23.13
CA GLN A 229 6.60 -2.84 23.46
C GLN A 229 7.29 -3.71 22.40
N SER A 230 8.48 -3.26 21.97
CA SER A 230 9.34 -4.07 21.11
C SER A 230 9.75 -5.32 21.89
N ALA A 231 9.19 -6.45 21.50
CA ALA A 231 9.54 -7.75 22.08
C ALA A 231 10.93 -8.18 21.61
#